data_d1a2970442e9d7341d0e15d48738e7a1
#
_entry.id   d1a2970442e9d7341d0e15d48738e7a1
#
_cell.length_a   1.000
_cell.length_b   1.000
_cell.length_c   1.000
_cell.angle_alpha   90.00
_cell.angle_beta   90.00
_cell.angle_gamma   90.00
#
_symmetry.space_group_name_H-M   'P 1'
#
loop_
_entity.id
_entity.type
_entity.pdbx_description
1 polymer ?
#
loop_
_entity_poly.entity_id
_entity_poly.type
_entity_poly.pdbx_seq_one_letter_code
_entity_poly.pdbx_strand_id
1 'polypeptide(L)'
;NPTAGEGEADGLVTPGDRLNSYAWATGELGDYIYVGSNRNLVGSTIELYIHAYGDKIPMDTVRQFVDTFTNGELALTPKDEQGKGGVIVRYSKTTGKMETVFEPNADMPAPFNDITGYRMCVEFKGNLYFGTTGTANTMLLRIGPDFQPGDLPEILVHMTKPAETGMGNIRAYDVTDDG
;
A
#
# COMPACT_ATOMS: atom_id res chain seq x y z
N ASN A 1 11.08 7.87 3.92
CA ASN A 1 9.63 7.78 3.99
C ASN A 1 9.04 8.88 3.10
N PRO A 2 8.35 8.55 1.98
CA PRO A 2 7.83 9.55 1.05
C PRO A 2 6.76 10.45 1.67
N THR A 3 6.18 10.06 2.80
CA THR A 3 5.16 10.82 3.51
C THR A 3 5.68 11.50 4.79
N ALA A 4 6.97 11.40 5.11
CA ALA A 4 7.56 11.91 6.34
C ALA A 4 8.20 13.31 6.20
N GLY A 5 7.68 14.17 5.36
CA GLY A 5 8.17 15.54 5.25
C GLY A 5 7.65 16.39 6.40
N GLU A 6 8.54 16.95 7.24
CA GLU A 6 8.23 18.17 7.96
C GLU A 6 8.36 19.35 6.98
N GLY A 7 7.31 20.10 6.85
CA GLY A 7 7.26 21.20 5.93
C GLY A 7 6.66 20.80 4.60
N GLU A 8 6.47 21.76 3.79
CA GLU A 8 5.87 21.72 2.48
C GLU A 8 6.65 20.83 1.50
N ALA A 9 6.62 19.52 1.72
CA ALA A 9 6.89 18.59 0.65
C ALA A 9 5.73 18.77 -0.33
N ASP A 10 5.98 19.58 -1.34
CA ASP A 10 5.02 19.97 -2.36
C ASP A 10 4.21 18.75 -2.83
N GLY A 11 2.93 18.72 -2.53
CA GLY A 11 2.01 17.72 -3.02
C GLY A 11 1.86 16.44 -2.19
N LEU A 12 2.51 16.27 -1.05
CA LEU A 12 2.26 15.13 -0.16
C LEU A 12 1.05 15.39 0.73
N VAL A 13 0.05 14.55 0.62
CA VAL A 13 -1.25 14.73 1.28
C VAL A 13 -1.18 14.48 2.79
N THR A 14 -0.20 13.71 3.26
CA THR A 14 -0.11 13.33 4.67
C THR A 14 1.33 13.45 5.18
N PRO A 15 1.80 14.67 5.50
CA PRO A 15 3.11 14.85 6.13
C PRO A 15 3.19 14.07 7.44
N GLY A 16 4.30 13.36 7.64
CA GLY A 16 4.56 12.66 8.89
C GLY A 16 3.87 11.31 9.07
N ASP A 17 3.26 10.76 8.04
CA ASP A 17 2.66 9.43 8.10
C ASP A 17 3.73 8.32 8.18
N ARG A 18 4.15 7.99 9.40
CA ARG A 18 5.16 6.96 9.67
C ARG A 18 4.70 5.54 9.37
N LEU A 19 3.38 5.30 9.34
CA LEU A 19 2.83 3.99 9.02
C LEU A 19 3.05 3.63 7.56
N ASN A 20 3.20 4.62 6.68
CA ASN A 20 3.48 4.45 5.25
C ASN A 20 4.99 4.30 4.99
N SER A 21 5.61 3.25 5.52
CA SER A 21 7.06 3.14 5.68
C SER A 21 7.77 2.19 4.72
N TYR A 22 7.04 1.39 3.94
CA TYR A 22 7.65 0.41 3.04
C TYR A 22 7.33 0.72 1.58
N ALA A 23 8.34 1.20 0.85
CA ALA A 23 8.29 1.46 -0.59
C ALA A 23 8.75 0.21 -1.36
N TRP A 24 7.83 -0.73 -1.61
CA TRP A 24 8.18 -2.00 -2.26
C TRP A 24 7.90 -2.05 -3.76
N ALA A 25 6.93 -1.27 -4.21
CA ALA A 25 6.51 -1.26 -5.59
C ALA A 25 7.05 0.01 -6.27
N THR A 26 8.01 -0.13 -7.16
CA THR A 26 8.62 1.01 -7.86
C THR A 26 8.61 0.76 -9.36
N GLY A 27 8.19 1.74 -10.14
CA GLY A 27 8.18 1.69 -11.60
C GLY A 27 8.35 3.08 -12.21
N GLU A 28 8.68 3.11 -13.49
CA GLU A 28 8.88 4.34 -14.25
C GLU A 28 7.88 4.41 -15.40
N LEU A 29 7.24 5.57 -15.61
CA LEU A 29 6.35 5.81 -16.73
C LEU A 29 6.48 7.27 -17.19
N GLY A 30 6.98 7.46 -18.39
CA GLY A 30 7.21 8.78 -18.96
C GLY A 30 8.21 9.60 -18.13
N ASP A 31 7.80 10.81 -17.71
CA ASP A 31 8.63 11.69 -16.87
C ASP A 31 8.62 11.30 -15.37
N TYR A 32 7.85 10.31 -14.97
CA TYR A 32 7.60 10.02 -13.57
C TYR A 32 8.19 8.71 -13.09
N ILE A 33 8.69 8.73 -11.85
CA ILE A 33 8.98 7.54 -11.05
C ILE A 33 7.83 7.38 -10.06
N TYR A 34 7.18 6.23 -10.09
CA TYR A 34 6.08 5.88 -9.20
C TYR A 34 6.56 4.97 -8.09
N VAL A 35 6.06 5.21 -6.88
CA VAL A 35 6.38 4.40 -5.70
C VAL A 35 5.09 4.04 -4.98
N GLY A 36 4.82 2.75 -4.88
CA GLY A 36 3.74 2.20 -4.07
C GLY A 36 4.26 1.75 -2.71
N SER A 37 3.63 2.20 -1.65
CA SER A 37 4.02 1.88 -0.28
C SER A 37 3.15 0.80 0.32
N ASN A 38 3.60 0.22 1.45
CA ASN A 38 2.77 -0.54 2.37
C ASN A 38 2.58 0.26 3.66
N ARG A 39 1.32 0.38 4.07
CA ARG A 39 0.97 1.04 5.31
C ARG A 39 0.85 0.03 6.43
N ASN A 40 1.40 0.37 7.60
CA ASN A 40 1.32 -0.43 8.82
C ASN A 40 1.69 -1.92 8.62
N LEU A 41 2.76 -2.18 7.86
CA LEU A 41 3.18 -3.56 7.55
C LEU A 41 3.42 -4.41 8.79
N VAL A 42 4.07 -3.84 9.81
CA VAL A 42 4.40 -4.57 11.03
C VAL A 42 3.12 -4.93 11.78
N GLY A 43 2.20 -3.97 11.96
CA GLY A 43 0.90 -4.23 12.59
C GLY A 43 0.09 -5.27 11.83
N SER A 44 0.03 -5.15 10.51
CA SER A 44 -0.66 -6.13 9.65
C SER A 44 -0.05 -7.53 9.74
N THR A 45 1.27 -7.62 9.87
CA THR A 45 1.95 -8.91 10.03
C THR A 45 1.66 -9.52 11.41
N ILE A 46 1.68 -8.74 12.46
CA ILE A 46 1.33 -9.19 13.82
C ILE A 46 -0.11 -9.67 13.85
N GLU A 47 -1.04 -8.92 13.27
CA GLU A 47 -2.45 -9.33 13.21
C GLU A 47 -2.65 -10.64 12.46
N LEU A 48 -1.92 -10.86 11.36
CA LEU A 48 -1.92 -12.13 10.66
C LEU A 48 -1.50 -13.30 11.56
N TYR A 49 -0.43 -13.11 12.35
CA TYR A 49 0.01 -14.13 13.31
C TYR A 49 -1.01 -14.36 14.42
N ILE A 50 -1.63 -13.30 14.91
CA ILE A 50 -2.70 -13.40 15.90
C ILE A 50 -3.88 -14.20 15.34
N HIS A 51 -4.29 -13.92 14.12
CA HIS A 51 -5.38 -14.65 13.49
C HIS A 51 -5.04 -16.14 13.29
N ALA A 52 -3.80 -16.44 12.91
CA ALA A 52 -3.36 -17.82 12.67
C ALA A 52 -3.11 -18.62 13.97
N TYR A 53 -2.74 -17.97 15.05
CA TYR A 53 -2.26 -18.60 16.28
C TYR A 53 -2.87 -18.04 17.56
N GLY A 54 -3.94 -17.25 17.47
CA GLY A 54 -4.50 -16.45 18.58
C GLY A 54 -4.82 -17.21 19.84
N ASP A 55 -5.24 -18.46 19.71
CA ASP A 55 -5.50 -19.33 20.87
C ASP A 55 -4.24 -19.73 21.64
N LYS A 56 -3.05 -19.49 21.05
CA LYS A 56 -1.74 -19.88 21.60
C LYS A 56 -0.87 -18.69 21.99
N ILE A 57 -1.26 -17.48 21.62
CA ILE A 57 -0.49 -16.27 21.85
C ILE A 57 -1.20 -15.41 22.90
N PRO A 58 -0.55 -15.12 24.06
CA PRO A 58 -1.14 -14.21 25.04
C PRO A 58 -1.17 -12.78 24.47
N MET A 59 -2.34 -12.34 24.07
CA MET A 59 -2.56 -11.04 23.40
C MET A 59 -2.06 -9.84 24.21
N ASP A 60 -2.18 -9.88 25.53
CA ASP A 60 -1.69 -8.80 26.40
C ASP A 60 -0.17 -8.66 26.31
N THR A 61 0.54 -9.79 26.18
CA THR A 61 2.01 -9.79 25.99
C THR A 61 2.38 -9.20 24.62
N VAL A 62 1.61 -9.52 23.56
CA VAL A 62 1.85 -8.95 22.23
C VAL A 62 1.62 -7.44 22.24
N ARG A 63 0.53 -6.97 22.83
CA ARG A 63 0.24 -5.54 22.96
C ARG A 63 1.33 -4.82 23.75
N GLN A 64 1.72 -5.35 24.89
CA GLN A 64 2.78 -4.77 25.71
C GLN A 64 4.11 -4.71 24.95
N PHE A 65 4.45 -5.75 24.19
CA PHE A 65 5.64 -5.78 23.35
C PHE A 65 5.57 -4.69 22.28
N VAL A 66 4.46 -4.62 21.54
CA VAL A 66 4.26 -3.62 20.48
C VAL A 66 4.32 -2.21 21.06
N ASP A 67 3.60 -1.93 22.13
CA ASP A 67 3.60 -0.61 22.79
C ASP A 67 5.00 -0.21 23.26
N THR A 68 5.76 -1.16 23.82
CA THR A 68 7.12 -0.90 24.31
C THR A 68 8.07 -0.56 23.15
N PHE A 69 8.02 -1.32 22.05
CA PHE A 69 8.94 -1.13 20.93
C PHE A 69 8.56 -0.01 19.98
N THR A 70 7.29 0.36 19.95
CA THR A 70 6.79 1.39 19.03
C THR A 70 6.38 2.68 19.73
N ASN A 71 6.52 2.72 21.04
CA ASN A 71 6.08 3.85 21.86
C ASN A 71 4.60 4.21 21.63
N GLY A 72 3.75 3.18 21.45
CA GLY A 72 2.33 3.35 21.18
C GLY A 72 1.98 3.84 19.76
N GLU A 73 2.96 3.99 18.87
CA GLU A 73 2.76 4.52 17.53
C GLU A 73 2.26 3.48 16.50
N LEU A 74 2.26 2.20 16.83
CA LEU A 74 1.87 1.14 15.91
C LEU A 74 0.43 0.68 16.14
N ALA A 75 -0.41 0.83 15.13
CA ALA A 75 -1.71 0.17 15.12
C ALA A 75 -1.56 -1.34 14.87
N LEU A 76 -2.28 -2.17 15.63
CA LEU A 76 -2.33 -3.63 15.44
C LEU A 76 -3.38 -4.06 14.39
N THR A 77 -3.85 -3.15 13.59
CA THR A 77 -4.79 -3.40 12.50
C THR A 77 -4.13 -3.13 11.16
N PRO A 78 -4.51 -3.80 10.06
CA PRO A 78 -3.99 -3.54 8.71
C PRO A 78 -4.12 -2.08 8.29
N LYS A 79 -5.17 -1.44 8.76
CA LYS A 79 -5.42 -0.01 8.58
C LYS A 79 -5.40 0.68 9.94
N ASP A 80 -4.98 1.95 9.93
CA ASP A 80 -5.10 2.79 11.11
C ASP A 80 -6.57 3.14 11.40
N GLU A 81 -6.80 3.89 12.50
CA GLU A 81 -8.13 4.37 12.89
C GLU A 81 -8.78 5.25 11.81
N GLN A 82 -7.99 5.83 10.91
CA GLN A 82 -8.47 6.63 9.78
C GLN A 82 -8.85 5.78 8.56
N GLY A 83 -8.66 4.46 8.62
CA GLY A 83 -8.96 3.55 7.53
C GLY A 83 -8.11 3.71 6.29
N LYS A 84 -6.94 4.36 6.40
CA LYS A 84 -6.04 4.62 5.27
C LYS A 84 -5.22 3.40 4.90
N GLY A 85 -4.99 3.24 3.59
CA GLY A 85 -4.10 2.23 3.02
C GLY A 85 -2.72 2.75 2.65
N GLY A 86 -1.95 1.94 1.93
CA GLY A 86 -0.69 2.37 1.31
C GLY A 86 -0.95 3.35 0.17
N VAL A 87 -0.04 4.30 -0.03
CA VAL A 87 -0.17 5.32 -1.08
C VAL A 87 0.64 4.95 -2.33
N ILE A 88 0.21 5.45 -3.47
CA ILE A 88 1.05 5.58 -4.66
C ILE A 88 1.43 7.06 -4.77
N VAL A 89 2.72 7.34 -4.74
CA VAL A 89 3.29 8.65 -5.03
C VAL A 89 4.01 8.62 -6.35
N ARG A 90 4.14 9.77 -7.02
CA ARG A 90 5.02 9.92 -8.19
C ARG A 90 5.98 11.09 -8.00
N TYR A 91 7.18 10.93 -8.53
CA TYR A 91 8.22 11.93 -8.57
C TYR A 91 8.48 12.33 -10.02
N SER A 92 8.37 13.61 -10.35
CA SER A 92 8.71 14.13 -11.69
C SER A 92 10.22 14.28 -11.81
N LYS A 93 10.79 13.63 -12.82
CA LYS A 93 12.23 13.73 -13.15
C LYS A 93 12.59 15.12 -13.67
N THR A 94 11.65 15.80 -14.32
CA THR A 94 11.84 17.14 -14.87
C THR A 94 11.77 18.23 -13.81
N THR A 95 10.77 18.18 -12.92
CA THR A 95 10.54 19.27 -11.96
C THR A 95 11.11 19.00 -10.58
N GLY A 96 11.47 17.74 -10.27
CA GLY A 96 11.90 17.33 -8.93
C GLY A 96 10.77 17.28 -7.90
N LYS A 97 9.51 17.46 -8.32
CA LYS A 97 8.35 17.45 -7.42
C LYS A 97 7.81 16.05 -7.19
N MET A 98 7.34 15.82 -5.97
CA MET A 98 6.66 14.60 -5.56
C MET A 98 5.20 14.92 -5.23
N GLU A 99 4.30 14.04 -5.64
CA GLU A 99 2.88 14.16 -5.32
C GLU A 99 2.24 12.80 -5.07
N THR A 100 1.23 12.75 -4.22
CA THR A 100 0.39 11.57 -4.03
C THR A 100 -0.63 11.51 -5.16
N VAL A 101 -0.68 10.38 -5.87
CA VAL A 101 -1.61 10.19 -6.99
C VAL A 101 -2.78 9.29 -6.62
N PHE A 102 -2.58 8.38 -5.66
CA PHE A 102 -3.65 7.50 -5.20
C PHE A 102 -3.45 7.13 -3.72
N GLU A 103 -4.45 7.39 -2.89
CA GLU A 103 -4.47 7.09 -1.45
C GLU A 103 -5.76 6.36 -1.07
N PRO A 104 -5.73 5.01 -0.98
CA PRO A 104 -6.88 4.23 -0.53
C PRO A 104 -7.31 4.62 0.90
N ASN A 105 -8.61 4.76 1.11
CA ASN A 105 -9.18 5.04 2.42
C ASN A 105 -10.54 4.36 2.59
N ALA A 106 -11.13 4.45 3.80
CA ALA A 106 -12.38 3.80 4.13
C ALA A 106 -13.58 4.28 3.31
N ASP A 107 -13.53 5.51 2.81
CA ASP A 107 -14.64 6.13 2.06
C ASP A 107 -14.63 5.77 0.58
N MET A 108 -13.54 5.15 0.10
CA MET A 108 -13.47 4.70 -1.29
C MET A 108 -14.43 3.54 -1.56
N PRO A 109 -14.92 3.43 -2.82
CA PRO A 109 -15.74 2.30 -3.19
C PRO A 109 -14.97 0.99 -3.07
N ALA A 110 -15.67 -0.09 -2.68
CA ALA A 110 -15.09 -1.43 -2.73
C ALA A 110 -14.72 -1.80 -4.18
N PRO A 111 -13.61 -2.52 -4.41
CA PRO A 111 -12.70 -3.08 -3.41
C PRO A 111 -11.50 -2.18 -3.03
N PHE A 112 -11.42 -0.95 -3.52
CA PHE A 112 -10.27 -0.05 -3.26
C PHE A 112 -10.09 0.25 -1.76
N ASN A 113 -11.20 0.34 -1.02
CA ASN A 113 -11.18 0.59 0.42
C ASN A 113 -10.51 -0.52 1.25
N ASP A 114 -10.18 -1.68 0.64
CA ASP A 114 -9.48 -2.78 1.31
C ASP A 114 -7.96 -2.78 1.07
N ILE A 115 -7.44 -1.94 0.18
CA ILE A 115 -6.02 -1.90 -0.13
C ILE A 115 -5.22 -1.44 1.08
N THR A 116 -4.26 -2.25 1.51
CA THR A 116 -3.31 -1.93 2.58
C THR A 116 -1.95 -1.52 2.04
N GLY A 117 -1.65 -1.85 0.79
CA GLY A 117 -0.40 -1.48 0.14
C GLY A 117 -0.17 -2.16 -1.19
N TYR A 118 1.09 -2.06 -1.65
CA TYR A 118 1.54 -2.56 -2.96
C TYR A 118 2.84 -3.33 -2.81
N ARG A 119 2.96 -4.47 -3.48
CA ARG A 119 4.14 -5.35 -3.38
C ARG A 119 4.88 -5.59 -4.68
N MET A 120 4.33 -5.20 -5.78
CA MET A 120 4.99 -5.18 -7.08
C MET A 120 4.54 -3.98 -7.90
N CYS A 121 5.42 -3.53 -8.77
CA CYS A 121 5.11 -2.65 -9.88
C CYS A 121 5.92 -3.10 -11.09
N VAL A 122 5.30 -3.12 -12.26
CA VAL A 122 5.97 -3.39 -13.53
C VAL A 122 5.45 -2.44 -14.60
N GLU A 123 6.35 -1.94 -15.44
CA GLU A 123 5.99 -1.27 -16.68
C GLU A 123 5.79 -2.32 -17.78
N PHE A 124 4.69 -2.23 -18.50
CA PHE A 124 4.43 -3.06 -19.67
C PHE A 124 3.54 -2.31 -20.68
N LYS A 125 3.98 -2.26 -21.94
CA LYS A 125 3.26 -1.59 -23.05
C LYS A 125 2.78 -0.18 -22.70
N GLY A 126 3.64 0.62 -22.06
CA GLY A 126 3.36 2.02 -21.73
C GLY A 126 2.36 2.23 -20.58
N ASN A 127 2.18 1.24 -19.72
CA ASN A 127 1.38 1.34 -18.51
C ASN A 127 2.13 0.76 -17.32
N LEU A 128 1.78 1.20 -16.11
CA LEU A 128 2.23 0.58 -14.87
C LEU A 128 1.17 -0.35 -14.30
N TYR A 129 1.63 -1.49 -13.82
CA TYR A 129 0.78 -2.50 -13.20
C TYR A 129 1.21 -2.69 -11.75
N PHE A 130 0.30 -2.45 -10.81
CA PHE A 130 0.53 -2.58 -9.39
C PHE A 130 -0.19 -3.79 -8.81
N GLY A 131 0.55 -4.67 -8.16
CA GLY A 131 -0.03 -5.75 -7.35
C GLY A 131 -0.30 -5.29 -5.93
N THR A 132 -1.56 -5.37 -5.50
CA THR A 132 -1.97 -4.89 -4.18
C THR A 132 -1.80 -5.91 -3.08
N THR A 133 -1.83 -5.43 -1.84
CA THR A 133 -2.11 -6.20 -0.63
C THR A 133 -3.43 -5.70 -0.03
N GLY A 134 -4.20 -6.61 0.53
CA GLY A 134 -5.45 -6.29 1.20
C GLY A 134 -5.86 -7.38 2.18
N THR A 135 -6.85 -7.10 3.03
CA THR A 135 -7.37 -8.08 4.01
C THR A 135 -8.22 -9.14 3.36
N ALA A 136 -9.18 -8.73 2.54
CA ALA A 136 -10.11 -9.63 1.84
C ALA A 136 -9.90 -9.66 0.33
N ASN A 137 -9.26 -8.64 -0.24
CA ASN A 137 -9.13 -8.46 -1.67
C ASN A 137 -7.68 -8.31 -2.10
N THR A 138 -7.38 -8.87 -3.26
CA THR A 138 -6.09 -8.67 -3.94
C THR A 138 -6.37 -8.30 -5.38
N MET A 139 -5.72 -7.27 -5.88
CA MET A 139 -5.97 -6.74 -7.20
C MET A 139 -4.69 -6.54 -7.99
N LEU A 140 -4.79 -6.67 -9.30
CA LEU A 140 -3.85 -6.11 -10.25
C LEU A 140 -4.46 -4.82 -10.80
N LEU A 141 -3.83 -3.71 -10.52
CA LEU A 141 -4.25 -2.38 -10.93
C LEU A 141 -3.42 -1.89 -12.11
N ARG A 142 -4.04 -1.18 -13.06
CA ARG A 142 -3.34 -0.51 -14.16
C ARG A 142 -3.42 1.01 -13.99
N ILE A 143 -2.28 1.66 -14.20
CA ILE A 143 -2.14 3.11 -14.30
C ILE A 143 -1.55 3.44 -15.68
N GLY A 144 -2.28 4.22 -16.47
CA GLY A 144 -1.82 4.71 -17.77
C GLY A 144 -1.05 6.02 -17.70
N PRO A 145 -0.50 6.49 -18.82
CA PRO A 145 0.29 7.73 -18.89
C PRO A 145 -0.52 8.99 -18.56
N ASP A 146 -1.83 8.96 -18.77
CA ASP A 146 -2.73 10.10 -18.54
C ASP A 146 -3.33 10.11 -17.11
N PHE A 147 -2.94 9.17 -16.24
CA PHE A 147 -3.46 9.06 -14.89
C PHE A 147 -3.13 10.30 -14.04
N GLN A 148 -4.15 10.89 -13.43
CA GLN A 148 -4.02 12.09 -12.63
C GLN A 148 -4.33 11.83 -11.13
N PRO A 149 -3.82 12.69 -10.23
CA PRO A 149 -4.22 12.64 -8.83
C PRO A 149 -5.74 12.72 -8.67
N GLY A 150 -6.29 11.75 -7.93
CA GLY A 150 -7.73 11.62 -7.72
C GLY A 150 -8.43 10.64 -8.66
N ASP A 151 -7.77 10.17 -9.71
CA ASP A 151 -8.30 9.10 -10.55
C ASP A 151 -8.30 7.75 -9.80
N LEU A 152 -9.20 6.86 -10.20
CA LEU A 152 -9.17 5.48 -9.75
C LEU A 152 -8.40 4.62 -10.76
N PRO A 153 -7.41 3.81 -10.30
CA PRO A 153 -6.74 2.85 -11.18
C PRO A 153 -7.73 1.84 -11.75
N GLU A 154 -7.47 1.37 -12.95
CA GLU A 154 -8.26 0.30 -13.55
C GLU A 154 -7.95 -1.04 -12.86
N ILE A 155 -8.99 -1.78 -12.50
CA ILE A 155 -8.86 -3.13 -11.94
C ILE A 155 -8.87 -4.14 -13.09
N LEU A 156 -7.74 -4.80 -13.34
CA LEU A 156 -7.62 -5.86 -14.35
C LEU A 156 -7.93 -7.24 -13.79
N VAL A 157 -7.48 -7.48 -12.56
CA VAL A 157 -7.71 -8.74 -11.84
C VAL A 157 -8.19 -8.39 -10.44
N HIS A 158 -9.23 -9.08 -10.00
CA HIS A 158 -9.75 -8.97 -8.65
C HIS A 158 -9.94 -10.39 -8.08
N MET A 159 -9.24 -10.67 -7.01
CA MET A 159 -9.35 -11.92 -6.27
C MET A 159 -9.86 -11.63 -4.86
N THR A 160 -11.00 -12.22 -4.54
CA THR A 160 -11.54 -12.17 -3.18
C THR A 160 -11.06 -13.40 -2.42
N LYS A 161 -10.60 -13.21 -1.19
CA LYS A 161 -10.20 -14.29 -0.30
C LYS A 161 -11.25 -14.54 0.76
N PRO A 162 -11.42 -15.81 1.17
CA PRO A 162 -12.13 -16.11 2.42
C PRO A 162 -11.39 -15.44 3.60
N ALA A 163 -12.14 -14.87 4.53
CA ALA A 163 -11.61 -14.21 5.73
C ALA A 163 -10.63 -15.09 6.55
N GLU A 164 -10.73 -16.40 6.40
CA GLU A 164 -9.94 -17.40 7.12
C GLU A 164 -8.51 -17.59 6.58
N THR A 165 -8.18 -17.06 5.40
CA THR A 165 -6.91 -17.35 4.72
C THR A 165 -5.83 -16.27 4.89
N GLY A 166 -6.11 -15.19 5.63
CA GLY A 166 -5.19 -14.08 5.85
C GLY A 166 -5.04 -13.14 4.64
N MET A 167 -4.10 -12.22 4.70
CA MET A 167 -3.87 -11.21 3.68
C MET A 167 -3.44 -11.79 2.33
N GLY A 168 -4.06 -11.29 1.25
CA GLY A 168 -3.62 -11.52 -0.11
C GLY A 168 -2.57 -10.52 -0.58
N ASN A 169 -1.69 -10.98 -1.47
CA ASN A 169 -0.78 -10.09 -2.16
C ASN A 169 -0.31 -10.69 -3.49
N ILE A 170 0.05 -9.80 -4.44
CA ILE A 170 0.76 -10.15 -5.66
C ILE A 170 2.19 -9.66 -5.50
N ARG A 171 3.18 -10.56 -5.62
CA ARG A 171 4.59 -10.29 -5.29
C ARG A 171 5.55 -10.38 -6.46
N ALA A 172 5.19 -11.14 -7.47
CA ALA A 172 6.08 -11.45 -8.56
C ALA A 172 5.36 -11.34 -9.90
N TYR A 173 6.11 -11.08 -10.93
CA TYR A 173 5.69 -11.05 -12.31
C TYR A 173 6.80 -11.63 -13.18
N ASP A 174 6.42 -12.05 -14.37
CA ASP A 174 7.33 -12.32 -15.47
C ASP A 174 6.72 -11.71 -16.74
N VAL A 175 7.57 -11.20 -17.59
CA VAL A 175 7.19 -10.64 -18.90
C VAL A 175 7.81 -11.53 -19.95
N THR A 176 6.99 -12.23 -20.72
CA THR A 176 7.43 -13.12 -21.78
C THR A 176 7.68 -12.35 -23.07
N ASP A 177 8.50 -12.89 -23.99
CA ASP A 177 8.88 -12.24 -25.24
C ASP A 177 7.68 -11.97 -26.18
N ASP A 178 6.61 -12.69 -26.00
CA ASP A 178 5.35 -12.55 -26.73
C ASP A 178 4.32 -11.61 -26.05
N GLY A 179 4.66 -11.07 -24.88
CA GLY A 179 3.92 -10.01 -24.18
C GLY A 179 2.74 -10.48 -23.34
#